data_3f0481ce3c4aa7110d86f4e0c169d548
#
_entry.id   3f0481ce3c4aa7110d86f4e0c169d548
#
_cell.length_a   1.000
_cell.length_b   1.000
_cell.length_c   1.000
_cell.angle_alpha   90.00
_cell.angle_beta   90.00
_cell.angle_gamma   90.00
#
_symmetry.space_group_name_H-M   'P 1'
#
loop_
_entity.id
_entity.type
_entity.pdbx_description
1 polymer ?
#
loop_
_entity_poly.entity_id
_entity_poly.type
_entity_poly.pdbx_seq_one_letter_code
_entity_poly.pdbx_strand_id
1 'polypeptide(L)'
;MHITQESDYAIRIIYCLAKNQKRMDARSISQEMSVSLRFSLKILGKLVASGLVASFKGNRGGYELARPAAEITMLDVIRAVEGPYQLSRCLEECGECNRGASGICAFQQVFRRISEQVNRELGAVDFAQIVASENQCR
;
A
#
# COMPACT_ATOMS: atom_id res chain seq x y z
N MET A 1 14.29 -0.88 -10.55
CA MET A 1 13.39 -0.22 -9.58
C MET A 1 12.00 -0.80 -9.75
N HIS A 2 11.44 -1.37 -8.71
CA HIS A 2 10.15 -2.06 -8.75
C HIS A 2 9.49 -2.00 -7.37
N ILE A 3 8.19 -2.20 -7.35
CA ILE A 3 7.42 -2.33 -6.09
C ILE A 3 7.88 -3.58 -5.36
N THR A 4 8.05 -3.50 -4.04
CA THR A 4 8.45 -4.66 -3.24
C THR A 4 7.33 -5.70 -3.22
N GLN A 5 7.70 -6.95 -2.93
CA GLN A 5 6.74 -8.03 -2.78
C GLN A 5 5.73 -7.75 -1.64
N GLU A 6 6.18 -7.07 -0.59
CA GLU A 6 5.33 -6.69 0.53
C GLU A 6 4.25 -5.69 0.11
N SER A 7 4.61 -4.69 -0.69
CA SER A 7 3.64 -3.73 -1.26
C SER A 7 2.69 -4.42 -2.26
N ASP A 8 3.19 -5.29 -3.14
CA ASP A 8 2.33 -6.05 -4.06
C ASP A 8 1.27 -6.87 -3.31
N TYR A 9 1.68 -7.58 -2.26
CA TYR A 9 0.74 -8.36 -1.46
C TYR A 9 -0.23 -7.50 -0.65
N ALA A 10 0.20 -6.35 -0.14
CA ALA A 10 -0.67 -5.41 0.55
C ALA A 10 -1.76 -4.86 -0.38
N ILE A 11 -1.39 -4.50 -1.60
CA ILE A 11 -2.32 -4.05 -2.64
C ILE A 11 -3.35 -5.14 -2.96
N ARG A 12 -2.92 -6.40 -3.12
CA ARG A 12 -3.83 -7.53 -3.35
C ARG A 12 -4.80 -7.76 -2.20
N ILE A 13 -4.34 -7.64 -0.95
CA ILE A 13 -5.20 -7.81 0.24
C ILE A 13 -6.26 -6.72 0.31
N ILE A 14 -5.88 -5.46 0.13
CA ILE A 14 -6.85 -4.35 0.11
C ILE A 14 -7.84 -4.50 -1.06
N TYR A 15 -7.36 -4.88 -2.24
CA TYR A 15 -8.22 -5.18 -3.39
C TYR A 15 -9.23 -6.29 -3.08
N CYS A 16 -8.79 -7.38 -2.45
CA CYS A 16 -9.65 -8.49 -2.04
C CYS A 16 -10.79 -8.02 -1.13
N LEU A 17 -10.46 -7.23 -0.11
CA LEU A 17 -11.44 -6.68 0.81
C LEU A 17 -12.38 -5.67 0.14
N ALA A 18 -11.86 -4.82 -0.74
CA ALA A 18 -12.64 -3.84 -1.50
C ALA A 18 -13.64 -4.52 -2.45
N LYS A 19 -13.20 -5.57 -3.16
CA LYS A 19 -14.04 -6.33 -4.10
C LYS A 19 -15.15 -7.10 -3.39
N ASN A 20 -14.83 -7.77 -2.29
CA ASN A 20 -15.79 -8.62 -1.57
C ASN A 20 -16.76 -7.82 -0.67
N GLN A 21 -16.39 -6.63 -0.25
CA GLN A 21 -17.20 -5.72 0.59
C GLN A 21 -17.79 -6.39 1.84
N LYS A 22 -17.07 -7.34 2.41
CA LYS A 22 -17.47 -8.11 3.60
C LYS A 22 -16.26 -8.45 4.45
N ARG A 23 -16.53 -8.80 5.70
CA ARG A 23 -15.50 -9.34 6.61
C ARG A 23 -15.02 -10.69 6.12
N MET A 24 -13.70 -10.88 6.06
CA MET A 24 -13.05 -12.09 5.59
C MET A 24 -11.96 -12.52 6.59
N ASP A 25 -11.84 -13.83 6.81
CA ASP A 25 -10.71 -14.37 7.58
C ASP A 25 -9.41 -14.36 6.75
N ALA A 26 -8.28 -14.41 7.44
CA ALA A 26 -6.96 -14.33 6.80
C ALA A 26 -6.70 -15.49 5.83
N ARG A 27 -7.25 -16.68 6.11
CA ARG A 27 -7.09 -17.85 5.25
C ARG A 27 -7.81 -17.66 3.91
N SER A 28 -9.05 -17.19 3.94
CA SER A 28 -9.82 -16.90 2.71
C SER A 28 -9.14 -15.83 1.87
N ILE A 29 -8.64 -14.76 2.49
CA ILE A 29 -7.86 -13.71 1.80
C ILE A 29 -6.60 -14.29 1.17
N SER A 30 -5.84 -15.10 1.91
CA SER A 30 -4.60 -15.71 1.43
C SER A 30 -4.82 -16.63 0.23
N GLN A 31 -5.89 -17.40 0.24
CA GLN A 31 -6.27 -18.29 -0.86
C GLN A 31 -6.71 -17.51 -2.10
N GLU A 32 -7.59 -16.52 -1.94
CA GLU A 32 -8.11 -15.73 -3.06
C GLU A 32 -7.01 -14.92 -3.75
N MET A 33 -6.05 -14.41 -2.99
CA MET A 33 -4.97 -13.56 -3.51
C MET A 33 -3.68 -14.32 -3.82
N SER A 34 -3.63 -15.63 -3.60
CA SER A 34 -2.43 -16.46 -3.80
C SER A 34 -1.22 -15.94 -3.02
N VAL A 35 -1.44 -15.53 -1.79
CA VAL A 35 -0.41 -15.09 -0.83
C VAL A 35 -0.37 -16.10 0.32
N SER A 36 0.81 -16.45 0.82
CA SER A 36 0.88 -17.37 1.95
C SER A 36 0.18 -16.80 3.19
N LEU A 37 -0.42 -17.67 4.01
CA LEU A 37 -1.13 -17.25 5.22
C LEU A 37 -0.20 -16.48 6.17
N ARG A 38 1.05 -16.89 6.31
CA ARG A 38 2.05 -16.22 7.17
C ARG A 38 2.30 -14.78 6.70
N PHE A 39 2.49 -14.57 5.40
CA PHE A 39 2.68 -13.25 4.82
C PHE A 39 1.40 -12.41 4.93
N SER A 40 0.24 -13.00 4.65
CA SER A 40 -1.05 -12.32 4.79
C SER A 40 -1.26 -11.79 6.21
N LEU A 41 -0.98 -12.59 7.23
CA LEU A 41 -1.10 -12.18 8.63
C LEU A 41 -0.13 -11.03 8.98
N LYS A 42 1.13 -11.10 8.51
CA LYS A 42 2.12 -10.04 8.71
C LYS A 42 1.65 -8.72 8.09
N ILE A 43 1.17 -8.76 6.86
CA ILE A 43 0.72 -7.57 6.12
C ILE A 43 -0.57 -7.02 6.72
N LEU A 44 -1.54 -7.89 7.04
CA LEU A 44 -2.77 -7.49 7.71
C LEU A 44 -2.49 -6.77 9.03
N GLY A 45 -1.49 -7.22 9.80
CA GLY A 45 -1.05 -6.52 11.01
C GLY A 45 -0.59 -5.08 10.74
N LYS A 46 0.18 -4.84 9.68
CA LYS A 46 0.61 -3.49 9.27
C LYS A 46 -0.57 -2.63 8.79
N LEU A 47 -1.47 -3.22 8.00
CA LEU A 47 -2.66 -2.53 7.49
C LEU A 47 -3.64 -2.15 8.61
N VAL A 48 -3.77 -2.98 9.63
CA VAL A 48 -4.56 -2.66 10.84
C VAL A 48 -3.89 -1.54 11.62
N ALA A 49 -2.58 -1.61 11.84
CA ALA A 49 -1.82 -0.57 12.54
C ALA A 49 -1.89 0.80 11.84
N SER A 50 -1.98 0.82 10.52
CA SER A 50 -2.13 2.05 9.72
C SER A 50 -3.56 2.59 9.64
N GLY A 51 -4.55 1.85 10.17
CA GLY A 51 -5.96 2.25 10.12
C GLY A 51 -6.65 2.02 8.76
N LEU A 52 -6.06 1.25 7.85
CA LEU A 52 -6.68 0.89 6.57
C LEU A 52 -7.61 -0.32 6.68
N VAL A 53 -7.33 -1.22 7.62
CA VAL A 53 -8.07 -2.46 7.87
C VAL A 53 -8.48 -2.51 9.33
N ALA A 54 -9.69 -2.97 9.60
CA ALA A 54 -10.18 -3.28 10.93
C ALA A 54 -10.12 -4.80 11.16
N SER A 55 -9.71 -5.18 12.36
CA SER A 55 -9.60 -6.58 12.82
C SER A 55 -10.66 -6.89 13.86
N PHE A 56 -11.31 -8.03 13.74
CA PHE A 56 -12.35 -8.50 14.65
C PHE A 56 -12.02 -9.91 15.15
N LYS A 57 -12.28 -10.17 16.42
CA LYS A 57 -12.03 -11.47 17.07
C LYS A 57 -13.31 -12.31 17.20
N GLY A 58 -13.17 -13.60 17.48
CA GLY A 58 -14.26 -14.55 17.74
C GLY A 58 -14.77 -15.28 16.49
N ASN A 59 -15.91 -15.99 16.62
CA ASN A 59 -16.48 -16.82 15.55
C ASN A 59 -16.91 -16.03 14.31
N ARG A 60 -17.22 -14.75 14.45
CA ARG A 60 -17.51 -13.81 13.35
C ARG A 60 -16.37 -12.82 13.14
N GLY A 61 -15.16 -13.21 13.55
CA GLY A 61 -13.97 -12.42 13.40
C GLY A 61 -13.47 -12.39 11.94
N GLY A 62 -12.42 -11.64 11.74
CA GLY A 62 -11.79 -11.46 10.45
C GLY A 62 -11.35 -10.03 10.24
N TYR A 63 -11.24 -9.65 8.98
CA TYR A 63 -10.73 -8.36 8.54
C TYR A 63 -11.70 -7.73 7.55
N GLU A 64 -11.85 -6.43 7.64
CA GLU A 64 -12.60 -5.63 6.67
C GLU A 64 -11.94 -4.27 6.49
N LEU A 65 -12.26 -3.52 5.42
CA LEU A 65 -11.76 -2.16 5.27
C LEU A 65 -12.27 -1.28 6.41
N ALA A 66 -11.36 -0.49 7.01
CA ALA A 66 -11.71 0.43 8.10
C ALA A 66 -12.41 1.71 7.60
N ARG A 67 -12.33 1.99 6.30
CA ARG A 67 -12.99 3.11 5.61
C ARG A 67 -13.35 2.70 4.17
N PRO A 68 -14.22 3.48 3.49
CA PRO A 68 -14.65 3.16 2.12
C PRO A 68 -13.46 2.98 1.16
N ALA A 69 -13.58 2.04 0.21
CA ALA A 69 -12.54 1.78 -0.79
C ALA A 69 -12.18 3.03 -1.63
N ALA A 70 -13.16 3.94 -1.85
CA ALA A 70 -12.94 5.22 -2.52
C ALA A 70 -12.07 6.21 -1.73
N GLU A 71 -11.86 5.97 -0.43
CA GLU A 71 -11.00 6.78 0.43
C GLU A 71 -9.65 6.12 0.73
N ILE A 72 -9.36 5.00 0.09
CA ILE A 72 -8.08 4.28 0.21
C ILE A 72 -7.38 4.31 -1.14
N THR A 73 -6.25 5.00 -1.22
CA THR A 73 -5.45 5.11 -2.43
C THR A 73 -4.34 4.06 -2.50
N MET A 74 -3.81 3.82 -3.70
CA MET A 74 -2.60 3.00 -3.89
C MET A 74 -1.44 3.51 -3.03
N LEU A 75 -1.30 4.83 -2.92
CA LEU A 75 -0.25 5.46 -2.12
C LEU A 75 -0.42 5.17 -0.63
N ASP A 76 -1.65 5.19 -0.09
CA ASP A 76 -1.91 4.88 1.31
C ASP A 76 -1.46 3.47 1.67
N VAL A 77 -1.73 2.51 0.80
CA VAL A 77 -1.35 1.11 1.01
C VAL A 77 0.16 0.91 0.99
N ILE A 78 0.86 1.51 0.01
CA ILE A 78 2.32 1.43 -0.08
C ILE A 78 2.96 2.08 1.16
N ARG A 79 2.49 3.24 1.57
CA ARG A 79 2.98 3.94 2.78
C ARG A 79 2.77 3.14 4.06
N ALA A 80 1.68 2.39 4.15
CA ALA A 80 1.37 1.57 5.32
C ALA A 80 2.39 0.45 5.54
N VAL A 81 2.98 -0.09 4.50
CA VAL A 81 3.90 -1.24 4.59
C VAL A 81 5.37 -0.86 4.43
N GLU A 82 5.70 0.15 3.65
CA GLU A 82 7.08 0.56 3.35
C GLU A 82 7.45 1.95 3.88
N GLY A 83 6.47 2.74 4.29
CA GLY A 83 6.68 4.14 4.60
C GLY A 83 6.64 5.05 3.37
N PRO A 84 7.07 6.32 3.47
CA PRO A 84 7.03 7.27 2.37
C PRO A 84 7.84 6.78 1.17
N TYR A 85 7.23 6.80 -0.02
CA TYR A 85 7.95 6.46 -1.25
C TYR A 85 8.92 7.57 -1.62
N GLN A 86 10.19 7.22 -1.71
CA GLN A 86 11.26 8.10 -2.16
C GLN A 86 12.23 7.34 -3.07
N LEU A 87 12.59 7.95 -4.18
CA LEU A 87 13.45 7.33 -5.18
C LEU A 87 14.90 7.13 -4.70
N SER A 88 15.34 7.92 -3.73
CA SER A 88 16.69 7.88 -3.20
C SER A 88 16.70 8.21 -1.72
N ARG A 89 17.59 7.53 -0.98
CA ARG A 89 17.82 7.74 0.46
C ARG A 89 18.16 9.21 0.83
N CYS A 90 18.74 9.96 -0.09
CA CYS A 90 19.09 11.37 0.16
C CYS A 90 17.86 12.30 0.22
N LEU A 91 16.66 11.78 -0.03
CA LEU A 91 15.39 12.49 0.14
C LEU A 91 14.75 12.24 1.51
N GLU A 92 15.25 11.25 2.26
CA GLU A 92 14.77 10.95 3.62
C GLU A 92 15.14 12.10 4.57
N GLU A 93 14.33 12.29 5.61
CA GLU A 93 14.53 13.37 6.59
C GLU A 93 15.91 13.35 7.26
N CYS A 94 16.47 12.15 7.45
CA CYS A 94 17.81 11.93 8.02
C CYS A 94 18.84 11.49 6.97
N GLY A 95 18.54 11.67 5.66
CA GLY A 95 19.40 11.23 4.58
C GLY A 95 20.70 12.04 4.50
N GLU A 96 21.83 11.42 4.87
CA GLU A 96 23.14 12.04 4.76
C GLU A 96 23.65 12.02 3.32
N CYS A 97 24.19 13.16 2.88
CA CYS A 97 24.82 13.27 1.57
C CYS A 97 26.34 13.13 1.70
N ASN A 98 26.89 11.99 1.25
CA ASN A 98 28.36 11.74 1.27
C ASN A 98 29.15 12.74 0.41
N ARG A 99 28.49 13.47 -0.51
CA ARG A 99 29.10 14.51 -1.33
C ARG A 99 29.12 15.88 -0.65
N GLY A 100 28.47 16.02 0.52
CA GLY A 100 28.31 17.31 1.20
C GLY A 100 27.49 18.34 0.40
N ALA A 101 26.63 17.88 -0.53
CA ALA A 101 25.90 18.74 -1.47
C ALA A 101 24.37 18.80 -1.15
N SER A 102 23.99 18.55 0.10
CA SER A 102 22.58 18.63 0.51
C SER A 102 21.99 20.00 0.18
N GLY A 103 20.82 19.99 -0.44
CA GLY A 103 20.07 21.20 -0.83
C GLY A 103 20.49 21.84 -2.16
N ILE A 104 21.71 21.58 -2.66
CA ILE A 104 22.20 22.12 -3.94
C ILE A 104 22.47 21.05 -5.01
N CYS A 105 22.24 19.77 -4.68
CA CYS A 105 22.53 18.66 -5.58
C CYS A 105 21.47 18.55 -6.69
N ALA A 106 21.93 18.67 -7.95
CA ALA A 106 21.05 18.53 -9.12
C ALA A 106 20.39 17.14 -9.20
N PHE A 107 21.09 16.07 -8.80
CA PHE A 107 20.52 14.71 -8.75
C PHE A 107 19.40 14.62 -7.73
N GLN A 108 19.56 15.21 -6.56
CA GLN A 108 18.54 15.26 -5.52
C GLN A 108 17.26 15.95 -6.01
N GLN A 109 17.41 17.06 -6.74
CA GLN A 109 16.27 17.78 -7.33
C GLN A 109 15.50 16.91 -8.33
N VAL A 110 16.21 16.18 -9.20
CA VAL A 110 15.59 15.26 -10.18
C VAL A 110 14.86 14.13 -9.46
N PHE A 111 15.50 13.48 -8.47
CA PHE A 111 14.90 12.39 -7.71
C PHE A 111 13.68 12.84 -6.92
N ARG A 112 13.72 14.04 -6.34
CA ARG A 112 12.58 14.63 -5.64
C ARG A 112 11.39 14.80 -6.58
N ARG A 113 11.59 15.44 -7.73
CA ARG A 113 10.55 15.67 -8.73
C ARG A 113 9.90 14.36 -9.20
N ILE A 114 10.71 13.33 -9.47
CA ILE A 114 10.19 12.01 -9.88
C ILE A 114 9.42 11.35 -8.74
N SER A 115 9.93 11.40 -7.51
CA SER A 115 9.24 10.85 -6.34
C SER A 115 7.89 11.52 -6.10
N GLU A 116 7.85 12.84 -6.22
CA GLU A 116 6.61 13.62 -6.10
C GLU A 116 5.59 13.27 -7.20
N GLN A 117 6.05 13.07 -8.43
CA GLN A 117 5.19 12.66 -9.53
C GLN A 117 4.62 11.25 -9.29
N VAL A 118 5.44 10.28 -8.92
CA VAL A 118 4.99 8.92 -8.58
C VAL A 118 3.99 8.95 -7.42
N ASN A 119 4.28 9.68 -6.35
CA ASN A 119 3.36 9.82 -5.21
C ASN A 119 2.03 10.44 -5.63
N ARG A 120 2.04 11.42 -6.52
CA ARG A 120 0.81 12.05 -7.04
C ARG A 120 -0.03 11.06 -7.84
N GLU A 121 0.58 10.32 -8.76
CA GLU A 121 -0.11 9.32 -9.58
C GLU A 121 -0.70 8.20 -8.72
N LEU A 122 0.08 7.65 -7.77
CA LEU A 122 -0.40 6.62 -6.84
C LEU A 122 -1.50 7.13 -5.89
N GLY A 123 -1.44 8.40 -5.51
CA GLY A 123 -2.45 9.04 -4.67
C GLY A 123 -3.75 9.42 -5.41
N ALA A 124 -3.73 9.44 -6.74
CA ALA A 124 -4.90 9.73 -7.57
C ALA A 124 -5.76 8.49 -7.87
N VAL A 125 -5.27 7.29 -7.56
CA VAL A 125 -5.98 6.03 -7.85
C VAL A 125 -6.45 5.39 -6.53
N ASP A 126 -7.76 5.31 -6.35
CA ASP A 126 -8.39 4.64 -5.23
C ASP A 126 -8.84 3.20 -5.57
N PHE A 127 -9.12 2.40 -4.54
CA PHE A 127 -9.50 0.99 -4.73
C PHE A 127 -10.91 0.78 -5.26
N ALA A 128 -11.81 1.74 -5.14
CA ALA A 128 -13.11 1.67 -5.79
C ALA A 128 -12.96 1.76 -7.32
N GLN A 129 -12.09 2.64 -7.81
CA GLN A 129 -11.75 2.75 -9.23
C GLN A 129 -11.09 1.48 -9.76
N ILE A 130 -10.16 0.88 -9.00
CA ILE A 130 -9.49 -0.36 -9.39
C ILE A 130 -10.48 -1.51 -9.55
N VAL A 131 -11.37 -1.69 -8.57
CA VAL A 131 -12.40 -2.75 -8.62
C VAL A 131 -13.36 -2.51 -9.79
N ALA A 132 -13.76 -1.27 -10.04
CA ALA A 132 -14.63 -0.93 -11.18
C ALA A 132 -13.94 -1.22 -12.53
N SER A 133 -12.65 -0.90 -12.66
CA SER A 133 -11.89 -1.13 -13.89
C SER A 133 -11.75 -2.62 -14.22
N GLU A 134 -11.50 -3.47 -13.25
CA GLU A 134 -11.41 -4.92 -13.49
C GLU A 134 -12.75 -5.55 -13.89
N ASN A 135 -13.86 -5.04 -13.35
CA ASN A 135 -15.19 -5.51 -13.75
C ASN A 135 -15.55 -5.17 -15.21
N GLN A 136 -14.93 -4.14 -15.79
CA GLN A 136 -15.10 -3.76 -17.20
C GLN A 136 -14.23 -4.59 -18.15
N CYS A 137 -13.14 -5.20 -17.66
CA CYS A 137 -12.24 -6.02 -18.47
C CYS A 137 -12.68 -7.49 -18.59
N ARG A 138 -13.80 -7.86 -17.99
CA ARG A 138 -14.43 -9.19 -18.09
C ARG A 138 -15.66 -9.14 -18.97
#